data_206dcfba16896ea33fcafde009236a4a
#
_entry.id   206dcfba16896ea33fcafde009236a4a
#
_cell.length_a   1.000
_cell.length_b   1.000
_cell.length_c   1.000
_cell.angle_alpha   90.00
_cell.angle_beta   90.00
_cell.angle_gamma   90.00
#
_symmetry.space_group_name_H-M   'P 1'
#
loop_
_entity.id
_entity.type
_entity.pdbx_description
1 polymer ?
#
loop_
_entity_poly.entity_id
_entity_poly.type
_entity_poly.pdbx_seq_one_letter_code
_entity_poly.pdbx_strand_id
1 'polypeptide(L)'
;MEIKGKTIGTGKPLLCVPVMESNKEEIIDELRTLAKSEADIVEWRIDTFVDYKNYNAVREVFAAAAECMKEKIFLYTFRTKKQGGMGELAPDELNDLHDLAAESGCVDLLDLEFFEEEHPARKIRKLHKQGLKVIASHHDFYETPDREVMKMLLEQMCAGGADIVKLAVMPQNMEDVLKLLSVTNEFKEENPDTPVITMS
;
A
#
# COMPACT_ATOMS: atom_id res chain seq x y z
N MET A 1 10.35 -0.43 -11.92
CA MET A 1 9.23 0.53 -12.13
C MET A 1 9.70 1.94 -11.75
N GLU A 2 9.20 2.99 -12.39
CA GLU A 2 9.59 4.38 -12.10
C GLU A 2 8.35 5.23 -11.78
N ILE A 3 8.41 6.04 -10.69
CA ILE A 3 7.39 7.01 -10.30
C ILE A 3 8.09 8.28 -9.86
N LYS A 4 7.71 9.44 -10.41
CA LYS A 4 8.30 10.77 -10.09
C LYS A 4 9.85 10.77 -10.07
N GLY A 5 10.48 10.09 -11.06
CA GLY A 5 11.93 9.97 -11.18
C GLY A 5 12.62 9.07 -10.15
N LYS A 6 11.84 8.33 -9.35
CA LYS A 6 12.35 7.37 -8.37
C LYS A 6 12.13 5.95 -8.86
N THR A 7 13.18 5.12 -8.82
CA THR A 7 13.12 3.71 -9.25
C THR A 7 12.73 2.82 -8.08
N ILE A 8 11.69 2.01 -8.25
CA ILE A 8 11.21 1.02 -7.27
C ILE A 8 11.56 -0.38 -7.74
N GLY A 9 12.08 -1.23 -6.84
CA GLY A 9 12.37 -2.64 -7.08
C GLY A 9 13.81 -2.94 -7.51
N THR A 10 14.64 -1.92 -7.80
CA THR A 10 16.07 -2.08 -8.10
C THR A 10 16.87 -0.92 -7.52
N GLY A 11 18.16 -1.13 -7.29
CA GLY A 11 19.05 -0.11 -6.75
C GLY A 11 18.90 0.08 -5.23
N LYS A 12 19.02 1.32 -4.76
CA LYS A 12 18.87 1.67 -3.34
C LYS A 12 17.41 1.58 -2.93
N PRO A 13 17.09 0.93 -1.80
CA PRO A 13 15.72 0.94 -1.24
C PRO A 13 15.23 2.36 -0.99
N LEU A 14 13.98 2.63 -1.32
CA LEU A 14 13.32 3.90 -1.02
C LEU A 14 12.85 3.93 0.43
N LEU A 15 12.91 5.11 1.03
CA LEU A 15 12.40 5.36 2.38
C LEU A 15 10.90 5.69 2.32
N CYS A 16 10.08 4.81 2.87
CA CYS A 16 8.63 5.01 3.02
C CYS A 16 8.30 5.36 4.47
N VAL A 17 7.60 6.48 4.68
CA VAL A 17 7.20 6.95 6.02
C VAL A 17 5.68 7.05 6.08
N PRO A 18 5.03 6.35 7.04
CA PRO A 18 3.58 6.42 7.21
C PRO A 18 3.15 7.65 8.03
N VAL A 19 2.05 8.27 7.62
CA VAL A 19 1.27 9.29 8.33
C VAL A 19 0.11 8.56 9.00
N MET A 20 0.08 8.58 10.33
CA MET A 20 -0.86 7.80 11.14
C MET A 20 -1.63 8.64 12.17
N GLU A 21 -1.57 9.96 12.05
CA GLU A 21 -2.31 10.90 12.87
C GLU A 21 -3.82 10.67 12.76
N SER A 22 -4.55 10.99 13.80
CA SER A 22 -5.99 10.67 13.90
C SER A 22 -6.89 11.84 13.52
N ASN A 23 -6.42 13.06 13.53
CA ASN A 23 -7.20 14.24 13.15
C ASN A 23 -6.62 14.94 11.91
N LYS A 24 -7.48 15.67 11.23
CA LYS A 24 -7.17 16.28 9.93
C LYS A 24 -6.01 17.28 10.00
N GLU A 25 -5.97 18.13 11.01
CA GLU A 25 -4.97 19.17 11.17
C GLU A 25 -3.57 18.56 11.35
N GLU A 26 -3.44 17.56 12.20
CA GLU A 26 -2.18 16.85 12.44
C GLU A 26 -1.74 16.07 11.19
N ILE A 27 -2.66 15.42 10.48
CA ILE A 27 -2.36 14.73 9.21
C ILE A 27 -1.77 15.74 8.21
N ILE A 28 -2.40 16.90 8.02
CA ILE A 28 -1.94 17.91 7.07
C ILE A 28 -0.59 18.48 7.47
N ASP A 29 -0.36 18.72 8.75
CA ASP A 29 0.91 19.25 9.25
C ASP A 29 2.04 18.21 9.09
N GLU A 30 1.77 16.93 9.33
CA GLU A 30 2.73 15.85 9.10
C GLU A 30 3.04 15.66 7.61
N LEU A 31 2.04 15.71 6.73
CA LEU A 31 2.27 15.72 5.28
C LEU A 31 3.20 16.85 4.86
N ARG A 32 3.00 18.07 5.37
CA ARG A 32 3.87 19.22 5.07
C ARG A 32 5.28 19.05 5.62
N THR A 33 5.43 18.39 6.77
CA THR A 33 6.72 18.07 7.38
C THR A 33 7.47 17.05 6.53
N LEU A 34 6.81 15.94 6.16
CA LEU A 34 7.39 14.87 5.35
C LEU A 34 7.69 15.32 3.92
N ALA A 35 6.96 16.28 3.37
CA ALA A 35 7.27 16.89 2.08
C ALA A 35 8.70 17.46 2.01
N LYS A 36 9.23 17.94 3.14
CA LYS A 36 10.56 18.56 3.27
C LYS A 36 11.63 17.59 3.78
N SER A 37 11.24 16.35 4.13
CA SER A 37 12.13 15.33 4.69
C SER A 37 12.88 14.57 3.60
N GLU A 38 13.73 13.62 4.01
CA GLU A 38 14.42 12.66 3.14
C GLU A 38 13.53 11.46 2.71
N ALA A 39 12.24 11.43 3.11
CA ALA A 39 11.32 10.40 2.68
C ALA A 39 11.16 10.41 1.16
N ASP A 40 11.16 9.23 0.56
CA ASP A 40 10.88 9.05 -0.87
C ASP A 40 9.39 8.84 -1.14
N ILE A 41 8.76 8.06 -0.25
CA ILE A 41 7.35 7.69 -0.28
C ILE A 41 6.73 8.18 1.03
N VAL A 42 5.59 8.83 0.95
CA VAL A 42 4.76 9.19 2.10
C VAL A 42 3.47 8.40 2.00
N GLU A 43 3.23 7.52 2.98
CA GLU A 43 2.05 6.68 3.05
C GLU A 43 1.00 7.32 3.94
N TRP A 44 -0.17 7.65 3.43
CA TRP A 44 -1.29 8.04 4.29
C TRP A 44 -2.10 6.81 4.69
N ARG A 45 -2.03 6.45 5.99
CA ARG A 45 -2.82 5.41 6.65
C ARG A 45 -4.19 5.98 7.03
N ILE A 46 -5.08 6.10 6.05
CA ILE A 46 -6.40 6.72 6.26
C ILE A 46 -7.26 5.98 7.29
N ASP A 47 -7.02 4.70 7.52
CA ASP A 47 -7.72 3.90 8.53
C ASP A 47 -7.50 4.39 9.97
N THR A 48 -6.48 5.21 10.24
CA THR A 48 -6.25 5.87 11.55
C THR A 48 -6.99 7.18 11.69
N PHE A 49 -7.43 7.80 10.58
CA PHE A 49 -8.16 9.06 10.58
C PHE A 49 -9.58 8.86 11.14
N VAL A 50 -9.96 9.56 12.21
CA VAL A 50 -11.26 9.38 12.86
C VAL A 50 -12.45 9.70 11.94
N ASP A 51 -12.26 10.62 11.00
CA ASP A 51 -13.28 11.07 10.07
C ASP A 51 -13.17 10.44 8.67
N TYR A 52 -12.57 9.25 8.54
CA TYR A 52 -12.40 8.59 7.23
C TYR A 52 -13.72 8.30 6.50
N LYS A 53 -14.86 8.27 7.20
CA LYS A 53 -16.20 8.17 6.60
C LYS A 53 -16.79 9.52 6.16
N ASN A 54 -16.18 10.64 6.54
CA ASN A 54 -16.55 11.96 6.10
C ASN A 54 -15.79 12.31 4.82
N TYR A 55 -16.38 12.03 3.66
CA TYR A 55 -15.72 12.23 2.36
C TYR A 55 -15.28 13.68 2.10
N ASN A 56 -15.95 14.68 2.71
CA ASN A 56 -15.49 16.07 2.60
C ASN A 56 -14.18 16.28 3.37
N ALA A 57 -14.08 15.75 4.59
CA ALA A 57 -12.83 15.82 5.36
C ALA A 57 -11.69 15.08 4.65
N VAL A 58 -11.98 13.91 4.03
CA VAL A 58 -11.01 13.16 3.21
C VAL A 58 -10.55 13.98 2.01
N ARG A 59 -11.45 14.66 1.29
CA ARG A 59 -11.11 15.54 0.17
C ARG A 59 -10.23 16.72 0.60
N GLU A 60 -10.45 17.28 1.79
CA GLU A 60 -9.62 18.36 2.31
C GLU A 60 -8.16 17.89 2.56
N VAL A 61 -7.98 16.68 3.07
CA VAL A 61 -6.63 16.08 3.22
C VAL A 61 -5.99 15.85 1.85
N PHE A 62 -6.72 15.28 0.88
CA PHE A 62 -6.20 15.12 -0.47
C PHE A 62 -5.83 16.45 -1.13
N ALA A 63 -6.62 17.50 -0.93
CA ALA A 63 -6.29 18.84 -1.45
C ALA A 63 -4.98 19.36 -0.88
N ALA A 64 -4.76 19.20 0.43
CA ALA A 64 -3.49 19.58 1.07
C ALA A 64 -2.32 18.71 0.57
N ALA A 65 -2.53 17.39 0.40
CA ALA A 65 -1.52 16.50 -0.17
C ALA A 65 -1.14 16.91 -1.60
N ALA A 66 -2.12 17.27 -2.44
CA ALA A 66 -1.87 17.73 -3.81
C ALA A 66 -0.97 18.98 -3.87
N GLU A 67 -1.01 19.84 -2.86
CA GLU A 67 -0.14 21.01 -2.76
C GLU A 67 1.30 20.64 -2.39
N CYS A 68 1.50 19.73 -1.45
CA CYS A 68 2.81 19.47 -0.84
C CYS A 68 3.51 18.17 -1.32
N MET A 69 2.82 17.17 -1.84
CA MET A 69 3.40 15.86 -2.22
C MET A 69 3.91 15.78 -3.68
N LYS A 70 4.15 16.91 -4.35
CA LYS A 70 4.53 16.93 -5.78
C LYS A 70 5.81 16.16 -6.08
N GLU A 71 6.80 16.24 -5.19
CA GLU A 71 8.12 15.61 -5.34
C GLU A 71 8.24 14.27 -4.60
N LYS A 72 7.23 13.89 -3.81
CA LYS A 72 7.16 12.63 -3.08
C LYS A 72 6.20 11.68 -3.76
N ILE A 73 6.50 10.38 -3.73
CA ILE A 73 5.50 9.37 -4.08
C ILE A 73 4.45 9.34 -2.97
N PHE A 74 3.19 9.58 -3.30
CA PHE A 74 2.12 9.57 -2.33
C PHE A 74 1.35 8.25 -2.41
N LEU A 75 1.45 7.46 -1.35
CA LEU A 75 0.81 6.17 -1.19
C LEU A 75 -0.44 6.30 -0.33
N TYR A 76 -1.58 5.90 -0.87
CA TYR A 76 -2.83 5.76 -0.14
C TYR A 76 -3.00 4.34 0.37
N THR A 77 -3.28 4.17 1.67
CA THR A 77 -3.52 2.87 2.30
C THR A 77 -4.72 2.92 3.24
N PHE A 78 -5.74 2.11 2.99
CA PHE A 78 -6.77 1.78 3.97
C PHE A 78 -6.52 0.35 4.48
N ARG A 79 -6.02 0.23 5.71
CA ARG A 79 -5.78 -1.08 6.33
C ARG A 79 -7.00 -1.50 7.14
N THR A 80 -7.59 -2.64 6.77
CA THR A 80 -8.74 -3.18 7.49
C THR A 80 -8.34 -3.80 8.83
N LYS A 81 -9.28 -3.87 9.77
CA LYS A 81 -9.08 -4.59 11.03
C LYS A 81 -8.70 -6.05 10.83
N LYS A 82 -9.19 -6.69 9.77
CA LYS A 82 -8.83 -8.08 9.43
C LYS A 82 -7.35 -8.25 9.17
N GLN A 83 -6.70 -7.22 8.63
CA GLN A 83 -5.29 -7.21 8.29
C GLN A 83 -4.48 -6.27 9.20
N GLY A 84 -4.89 -6.13 10.47
CA GLY A 84 -4.15 -5.45 11.53
C GLY A 84 -4.25 -3.92 11.51
N GLY A 85 -5.17 -3.36 10.74
CA GLY A 85 -5.47 -1.93 10.72
C GLY A 85 -6.53 -1.51 11.75
N MET A 86 -6.96 -0.27 11.65
CA MET A 86 -7.96 0.32 12.55
C MET A 86 -9.32 0.53 11.86
N GLY A 87 -9.35 0.51 10.53
CA GLY A 87 -10.52 0.80 9.73
C GLY A 87 -11.47 -0.38 9.56
N GLU A 88 -12.76 -0.07 9.44
CA GLU A 88 -13.82 -1.03 9.13
C GLU A 88 -14.86 -0.38 8.22
N LEU A 89 -14.98 -0.89 7.00
CA LEU A 89 -15.88 -0.40 5.98
C LEU A 89 -16.59 -1.55 5.28
N ALA A 90 -17.81 -1.28 4.81
CA ALA A 90 -18.45 -2.14 3.84
C ALA A 90 -17.68 -2.06 2.50
N PRO A 91 -17.75 -3.10 1.65
CA PRO A 91 -17.05 -3.10 0.36
C PRO A 91 -17.36 -1.88 -0.52
N ASP A 92 -18.61 -1.42 -0.54
CA ASP A 92 -19.01 -0.25 -1.32
C ASP A 92 -18.39 1.05 -0.77
N GLU A 93 -18.40 1.24 0.56
CA GLU A 93 -17.75 2.39 1.22
C GLU A 93 -16.24 2.42 0.94
N LEU A 94 -15.58 1.26 0.95
CA LEU A 94 -14.15 1.15 0.61
C LEU A 94 -13.90 1.47 -0.86
N ASN A 95 -14.79 1.03 -1.75
CA ASN A 95 -14.73 1.39 -3.16
C ASN A 95 -14.86 2.89 -3.39
N ASP A 96 -15.77 3.55 -2.67
CA ASP A 96 -15.94 5.01 -2.74
C ASP A 96 -14.66 5.75 -2.31
N LEU A 97 -13.99 5.29 -1.24
CA LEU A 97 -12.72 5.87 -0.81
C LEU A 97 -11.59 5.66 -1.83
N HIS A 98 -11.53 4.49 -2.48
CA HIS A 98 -10.57 4.24 -3.56
C HIS A 98 -10.84 5.15 -4.77
N ASP A 99 -12.11 5.39 -5.10
CA ASP A 99 -12.48 6.30 -6.18
C ASP A 99 -12.13 7.75 -5.82
N LEU A 100 -12.36 8.19 -4.57
CA LEU A 100 -11.91 9.50 -4.09
C LEU A 100 -10.38 9.66 -4.17
N ALA A 101 -9.63 8.62 -3.80
CA ALA A 101 -8.17 8.63 -3.92
C ALA A 101 -7.73 8.81 -5.37
N ALA A 102 -8.36 8.09 -6.30
CA ALA A 102 -8.08 8.22 -7.73
C ALA A 102 -8.47 9.59 -8.30
N GLU A 103 -9.64 10.11 -7.91
CA GLU A 103 -10.14 11.42 -8.35
C GLU A 103 -9.30 12.59 -7.81
N SER A 104 -8.58 12.41 -6.70
CA SER A 104 -7.74 13.44 -6.10
C SER A 104 -6.61 13.92 -7.01
N GLY A 105 -6.15 13.03 -7.92
CA GLY A 105 -5.03 13.29 -8.83
C GLY A 105 -3.66 13.45 -8.15
N CYS A 106 -3.57 13.29 -6.83
CA CYS A 106 -2.31 13.39 -6.09
C CYS A 106 -1.75 12.04 -5.63
N VAL A 107 -2.58 11.00 -5.62
CA VAL A 107 -2.16 9.64 -5.25
C VAL A 107 -1.41 8.99 -6.42
N ASP A 108 -0.23 8.45 -6.15
CA ASP A 108 0.58 7.72 -7.13
C ASP A 108 0.43 6.20 -6.99
N LEU A 109 0.37 5.75 -5.73
CA LEU A 109 0.25 4.34 -5.34
C LEU A 109 -0.99 4.13 -4.46
N LEU A 110 -1.69 3.01 -4.65
CA LEU A 110 -2.78 2.58 -3.79
C LEU A 110 -2.50 1.16 -3.31
N ASP A 111 -2.54 0.96 -1.98
CA ASP A 111 -2.48 -0.37 -1.36
C ASP A 111 -3.86 -1.03 -1.40
N LEU A 112 -3.95 -2.19 -2.05
CA LEU A 112 -5.16 -3.00 -2.18
C LEU A 112 -4.97 -4.32 -1.44
N GLU A 113 -5.78 -4.60 -0.42
CA GLU A 113 -5.84 -5.90 0.24
C GLU A 113 -6.42 -6.94 -0.72
N PHE A 114 -5.54 -7.62 -1.46
CA PHE A 114 -5.87 -8.39 -2.66
C PHE A 114 -6.90 -9.50 -2.41
N PHE A 115 -6.77 -10.22 -1.30
CA PHE A 115 -7.63 -11.36 -0.99
C PHE A 115 -8.93 -10.97 -0.23
N GLU A 116 -9.09 -9.69 0.13
CA GLU A 116 -10.34 -9.15 0.67
C GLU A 116 -11.25 -8.58 -0.43
N GLU A 117 -10.71 -8.35 -1.63
CA GLU A 117 -11.45 -7.85 -2.78
C GLU A 117 -12.05 -9.02 -3.57
N GLU A 118 -13.34 -8.98 -3.86
CA GLU A 118 -14.05 -10.05 -4.58
C GLU A 118 -13.50 -10.26 -6.00
N HIS A 119 -13.12 -9.16 -6.67
CA HIS A 119 -12.62 -9.18 -8.04
C HIS A 119 -11.31 -8.37 -8.19
N PRO A 120 -10.21 -8.78 -7.53
CA PRO A 120 -9.01 -7.95 -7.40
C PRO A 120 -8.38 -7.56 -8.74
N ALA A 121 -8.28 -8.48 -9.69
CA ALA A 121 -7.73 -8.19 -11.01
C ALA A 121 -8.59 -7.19 -11.81
N ARG A 122 -9.91 -7.18 -11.61
CA ARG A 122 -10.80 -6.18 -12.21
C ARG A 122 -10.62 -4.82 -11.55
N LYS A 123 -10.49 -4.79 -10.22
CA LYS A 123 -10.25 -3.58 -9.45
C LYS A 123 -8.92 -2.94 -9.84
N ILE A 124 -7.84 -3.71 -9.91
CA ILE A 124 -6.52 -3.25 -10.34
C ILE A 124 -6.61 -2.61 -11.74
N ARG A 125 -7.24 -3.28 -12.71
CA ARG A 125 -7.43 -2.70 -14.04
C ARG A 125 -8.24 -1.40 -14.04
N LYS A 126 -9.22 -1.25 -13.13
CA LYS A 126 -9.97 0.00 -12.96
C LYS A 126 -9.05 1.11 -12.47
N LEU A 127 -8.26 0.85 -11.41
CA LEU A 127 -7.33 1.80 -10.82
C LEU A 127 -6.23 2.22 -11.81
N HIS A 128 -5.70 1.29 -12.61
CA HIS A 128 -4.76 1.61 -13.69
C HIS A 128 -5.36 2.57 -14.73
N LYS A 129 -6.63 2.38 -15.12
CA LYS A 129 -7.32 3.31 -16.03
C LYS A 129 -7.52 4.70 -15.43
N GLN A 130 -7.54 4.81 -14.12
CA GLN A 130 -7.59 6.07 -13.38
C GLN A 130 -6.19 6.68 -13.14
N GLY A 131 -5.12 6.03 -13.62
CA GLY A 131 -3.74 6.53 -13.55
C GLY A 131 -2.95 6.09 -12.31
N LEU A 132 -3.54 5.30 -11.42
CA LEU A 132 -2.89 4.81 -10.21
C LEU A 132 -2.02 3.58 -10.49
N LYS A 133 -0.95 3.43 -9.70
CA LYS A 133 -0.21 2.19 -9.53
C LYS A 133 -0.71 1.45 -8.29
N VAL A 134 -0.69 0.12 -8.30
CA VAL A 134 -1.29 -0.70 -7.24
C VAL A 134 -0.26 -1.58 -6.56
N ILE A 135 -0.20 -1.46 -5.23
CA ILE A 135 0.43 -2.45 -4.35
C ILE A 135 -0.67 -3.45 -3.98
N ALA A 136 -0.58 -4.69 -4.46
CA ALA A 136 -1.41 -5.76 -3.92
C ALA A 136 -0.80 -6.29 -2.62
N SER A 137 -1.55 -6.29 -1.55
CA SER A 137 -1.04 -6.64 -0.23
C SER A 137 -1.84 -7.77 0.44
N HIS A 138 -1.14 -8.50 1.31
CA HIS A 138 -1.72 -9.44 2.26
C HIS A 138 -0.92 -9.44 3.57
N HIS A 139 -1.64 -9.52 4.70
CA HIS A 139 -1.04 -9.48 6.03
C HIS A 139 -1.61 -10.61 6.88
N ASP A 140 -0.72 -11.45 7.40
CA ASP A 140 -1.02 -12.45 8.42
C ASP A 140 -0.35 -12.06 9.73
N PHE A 141 -1.13 -11.70 10.74
CA PHE A 141 -0.64 -11.30 12.07
C PHE A 141 -0.55 -12.45 13.06
N TYR A 142 -0.81 -13.68 12.63
CA TYR A 142 -0.87 -14.84 13.51
C TYR A 142 0.29 -15.81 13.29
N GLU A 143 0.70 -15.99 12.04
CA GLU A 143 1.71 -16.98 11.68
C GLU A 143 2.51 -16.60 10.44
N THR A 144 3.57 -17.37 10.19
CA THR A 144 4.27 -17.41 8.91
C THR A 144 3.82 -18.66 8.16
N PRO A 145 3.04 -18.52 7.08
CA PRO A 145 2.57 -19.65 6.30
C PRO A 145 3.70 -20.51 5.74
N ASP A 146 3.35 -21.71 5.28
CA ASP A 146 4.31 -22.56 4.57
C ASP A 146 4.82 -21.88 3.29
N ARG A 147 6.04 -22.26 2.88
CA ARG A 147 6.76 -21.69 1.74
C ARG A 147 5.91 -21.65 0.48
N GLU A 148 5.25 -22.76 0.14
CA GLU A 148 4.41 -22.90 -1.04
C GLU A 148 3.19 -21.98 -1.00
N VAL A 149 2.62 -21.76 0.20
CA VAL A 149 1.49 -20.86 0.39
C VAL A 149 1.95 -19.40 0.17
N MET A 150 3.05 -18.99 0.78
CA MET A 150 3.58 -17.63 0.60
C MET A 150 3.94 -17.37 -0.88
N LYS A 151 4.56 -18.32 -1.55
CA LYS A 151 4.86 -18.22 -2.99
C LYS A 151 3.59 -18.08 -3.82
N MET A 152 2.59 -18.92 -3.58
CA MET A 152 1.29 -18.86 -4.26
C MET A 152 0.60 -17.49 -4.04
N LEU A 153 0.63 -16.94 -2.83
CA LEU A 153 0.04 -15.62 -2.54
C LEU A 153 0.71 -14.51 -3.37
N LEU A 154 2.04 -14.48 -3.42
CA LEU A 154 2.79 -13.51 -4.22
C LEU A 154 2.51 -13.67 -5.73
N GLU A 155 2.51 -14.90 -6.22
CA GLU A 155 2.22 -15.23 -7.63
C GLU A 155 0.79 -14.81 -8.04
N GLN A 156 -0.21 -15.03 -7.18
CA GLN A 156 -1.59 -14.63 -7.46
C GLN A 156 -1.74 -13.11 -7.52
N MET A 157 -1.09 -12.37 -6.62
CA MET A 157 -1.05 -10.90 -6.67
C MET A 157 -0.39 -10.39 -7.95
N CYS A 158 0.73 -10.98 -8.34
CA CYS A 158 1.43 -10.66 -9.59
C CYS A 158 0.55 -10.98 -10.82
N ALA A 159 -0.02 -12.18 -10.91
CA ALA A 159 -0.92 -12.59 -11.99
C ALA A 159 -2.20 -11.75 -12.04
N GLY A 160 -2.64 -11.19 -10.91
CA GLY A 160 -3.75 -10.24 -10.81
C GLY A 160 -3.47 -8.89 -11.45
N GLY A 161 -2.21 -8.61 -11.81
CA GLY A 161 -1.77 -7.39 -12.49
C GLY A 161 -1.29 -6.29 -11.55
N ALA A 162 -0.91 -6.63 -10.31
CA ALA A 162 -0.32 -5.67 -9.38
C ALA A 162 1.01 -5.11 -9.92
N ASP A 163 1.27 -3.83 -9.66
CA ASP A 163 2.55 -3.20 -9.97
C ASP A 163 3.63 -3.56 -8.93
N ILE A 164 3.22 -3.77 -7.69
CA ILE A 164 4.05 -4.21 -6.56
C ILE A 164 3.26 -5.27 -5.79
N VAL A 165 3.93 -6.32 -5.33
CA VAL A 165 3.32 -7.32 -4.44
C VAL A 165 3.89 -7.18 -3.02
N LYS A 166 3.01 -7.31 -2.00
CA LYS A 166 3.39 -7.10 -0.59
C LYS A 166 2.82 -8.21 0.27
N LEU A 167 3.71 -8.86 1.06
CA LEU A 167 3.34 -9.90 2.01
C LEU A 167 3.96 -9.58 3.37
N ALA A 168 3.13 -9.45 4.39
CA ALA A 168 3.57 -9.33 5.78
C ALA A 168 3.08 -10.55 6.57
N VAL A 169 3.98 -11.14 7.37
CA VAL A 169 3.69 -12.34 8.15
C VAL A 169 4.23 -12.20 9.57
N MET A 170 3.76 -13.04 10.51
CA MET A 170 4.19 -13.02 11.89
C MET A 170 5.12 -14.18 12.20
N PRO A 171 6.43 -13.95 12.37
CA PRO A 171 7.38 -15.01 12.68
C PRO A 171 7.23 -15.45 14.14
N GLN A 172 7.29 -16.74 14.39
CA GLN A 172 7.32 -17.32 15.73
C GLN A 172 8.76 -17.66 16.17
N ASN A 173 9.68 -17.73 15.20
CA ASN A 173 11.08 -18.08 15.40
C ASN A 173 11.93 -17.59 14.23
N MET A 174 13.25 -17.74 14.32
CA MET A 174 14.20 -17.33 13.29
C MET A 174 14.04 -18.11 11.97
N GLU A 175 13.58 -19.35 12.02
CA GLU A 175 13.38 -20.16 10.82
C GLU A 175 12.25 -19.57 9.96
N ASP A 176 11.20 -19.00 10.55
CA ASP A 176 10.14 -18.30 9.84
C ASP A 176 10.67 -17.07 9.09
N VAL A 177 11.58 -16.31 9.73
CA VAL A 177 12.23 -15.17 9.07
C VAL A 177 13.05 -15.62 7.85
N LEU A 178 13.85 -16.68 8.03
CA LEU A 178 14.67 -17.25 6.94
C LEU A 178 13.79 -17.83 5.82
N LYS A 179 12.68 -18.45 6.17
CA LYS A 179 11.69 -18.97 5.22
C LYS A 179 11.14 -17.83 4.33
N LEU A 180 10.71 -16.72 4.94
CA LEU A 180 10.22 -15.55 4.21
C LEU A 180 11.28 -14.94 3.30
N LEU A 181 12.52 -14.79 3.80
CA LEU A 181 13.64 -14.28 2.98
C LEU A 181 13.92 -15.19 1.77
N SER A 182 13.88 -16.51 1.96
CA SER A 182 14.08 -17.47 0.88
C SER A 182 12.98 -17.37 -0.19
N VAL A 183 11.70 -17.27 0.22
CA VAL A 183 10.57 -17.07 -0.69
C VAL A 183 10.68 -15.74 -1.44
N THR A 184 11.10 -14.69 -0.75
CA THR A 184 11.31 -13.36 -1.36
C THR A 184 12.35 -13.42 -2.46
N ASN A 185 13.49 -14.07 -2.20
CA ASN A 185 14.56 -14.21 -3.19
C ASN A 185 14.10 -15.02 -4.41
N GLU A 186 13.44 -16.16 -4.18
CA GLU A 186 12.91 -17.00 -5.25
C GLU A 186 11.89 -16.26 -6.12
N PHE A 187 10.92 -15.59 -5.48
CA PHE A 187 9.95 -14.77 -6.21
C PHE A 187 10.63 -13.69 -7.06
N LYS A 188 11.66 -13.01 -6.52
CA LYS A 188 12.41 -11.98 -7.22
C LYS A 188 13.18 -12.52 -8.43
N GLU A 189 13.74 -13.73 -8.33
CA GLU A 189 14.44 -14.39 -9.44
C GLU A 189 13.47 -14.79 -10.57
N GLU A 190 12.28 -15.30 -10.20
CA GLU A 190 11.26 -15.74 -11.16
C GLU A 190 10.47 -14.56 -11.77
N ASN A 191 10.34 -13.45 -11.04
CA ASN A 191 9.58 -12.26 -11.44
C ASN A 191 10.44 -10.97 -11.35
N PRO A 192 11.51 -10.86 -12.14
CA PRO A 192 12.49 -9.77 -12.01
C PRO A 192 11.92 -8.38 -12.24
N ASP A 193 10.84 -8.27 -13.00
CA ASP A 193 10.18 -7.00 -13.35
C ASP A 193 9.14 -6.56 -12.30
N THR A 194 8.75 -7.45 -11.37
CA THR A 194 7.77 -7.14 -10.33
C THR A 194 8.47 -6.84 -9.01
N PRO A 195 8.42 -5.61 -8.50
CA PRO A 195 8.89 -5.28 -7.16
C PRO A 195 8.12 -6.08 -6.10
N VAL A 196 8.86 -6.56 -5.09
CA VAL A 196 8.29 -7.31 -3.96
C VAL A 196 8.67 -6.66 -2.64
N ILE A 197 7.70 -6.57 -1.73
CA ILE A 197 7.88 -6.12 -0.35
C ILE A 197 7.48 -7.26 0.57
N THR A 198 8.39 -7.72 1.42
CA THR A 198 8.07 -8.71 2.44
C THR A 198 8.50 -8.21 3.82
N MET A 199 7.70 -8.55 4.82
CA MET A 199 7.90 -8.12 6.21
C MET A 199 7.63 -9.29 7.16
N SER A 200 8.45 -9.37 8.21
CA SER A 200 8.23 -10.27 9.36
C SER A 200 8.73 -9.63 10.66
#